data_8259c280a4d338414850a3f87d61251a
#
_entry.id   8259c280a4d338414850a3f87d61251a
#
_cell.length_a   1.000
_cell.length_b   1.000
_cell.length_c   1.000
_cell.angle_alpha   90.00
_cell.angle_beta   90.00
_cell.angle_gamma   90.00
#
_symmetry.space_group_name_H-M   'P 1'
#
loop_
_entity.id
_entity.type
_entity.pdbx_description
1 polymer ?
#
loop_
_entity_poly.entity_id
_entity_poly.type
_entity_poly.pdbx_seq_one_letter_code
_entity_poly.pdbx_strand_id
1 'polypeptide(L)'
;NAGKSTLFNAITTGDVYVADQLFATLDPTLRKVKVPGVGPAILADTVGFIRHLPHRLVQAFRATLEETVNATLLLHVTDCSAEERDSNVAAVNEVLEEIGGDTLPVLHVYNKVDNLGQSPKIDRDEHGNPWRVWISAQTGDGFDLLFQAIAERLAAGWVDCWVRLPASAGRLRARLHEAGEVLEEQAALDGSMLL
;
A
#
# COMPACT_ATOMS: atom_id res chain seq x y z
N ASN A 1 -2.10 -19.59 0.90
CA ASN A 1 -3.13 -18.53 0.82
C ASN A 1 -3.04 -17.56 2.00
N ALA A 2 -2.33 -16.43 1.82
CA ALA A 2 -2.10 -15.43 2.86
C ALA A 2 -3.35 -14.58 3.20
N GLY A 3 -4.45 -14.72 2.45
CA GLY A 3 -5.67 -13.93 2.64
C GLY A 3 -5.66 -12.56 1.96
N LYS A 4 -4.88 -12.39 0.89
CA LYS A 4 -4.75 -11.15 0.12
C LYS A 4 -6.10 -10.65 -0.41
N SER A 5 -6.86 -11.47 -1.13
CA SER A 5 -8.18 -11.11 -1.66
C SER A 5 -9.23 -10.93 -0.56
N THR A 6 -9.12 -11.65 0.56
CA THR A 6 -9.96 -11.42 1.75
C THR A 6 -9.73 -10.02 2.30
N LEU A 7 -8.46 -9.62 2.48
CA LEU A 7 -8.08 -8.28 2.91
C LEU A 7 -8.58 -7.22 1.93
N PHE A 8 -8.33 -7.43 0.63
CA PHE A 8 -8.77 -6.51 -0.43
C PHE A 8 -10.28 -6.26 -0.37
N ASN A 9 -11.09 -7.32 -0.27
CA ASN A 9 -12.54 -7.21 -0.16
C ASN A 9 -12.97 -6.46 1.10
N ALA A 10 -12.35 -6.79 2.24
CA ALA A 10 -12.73 -6.21 3.51
C ALA A 10 -12.47 -4.69 3.59
N ILE A 11 -11.39 -4.19 2.96
CA ILE A 11 -11.04 -2.76 2.99
C ILE A 11 -11.62 -1.97 1.81
N THR A 12 -12.11 -2.64 0.75
CA THR A 12 -12.69 -1.97 -0.44
C THR A 12 -14.22 -2.02 -0.50
N THR A 13 -14.88 -2.64 0.48
CA THR A 13 -16.35 -2.84 0.49
C THR A 13 -16.89 -3.45 -0.81
N GLY A 14 -16.15 -4.37 -1.40
CA GLY A 14 -16.50 -4.99 -2.69
C GLY A 14 -16.50 -6.52 -2.61
N ASP A 15 -17.43 -7.15 -3.35
CA ASP A 15 -17.49 -8.61 -3.50
C ASP A 15 -16.55 -9.05 -4.63
N VAL A 16 -15.28 -9.33 -4.30
CA VAL A 16 -14.39 -10.07 -5.18
C VAL A 16 -14.44 -11.54 -4.78
N TYR A 17 -14.50 -12.42 -5.76
CA TYR A 17 -14.53 -13.87 -5.53
C TYR A 17 -13.29 -14.31 -4.76
N VAL A 18 -13.47 -14.82 -3.55
CA VAL A 18 -12.42 -15.38 -2.71
C VAL A 18 -12.47 -16.89 -2.84
N ALA A 19 -11.43 -17.48 -3.43
CA ALA A 19 -11.29 -18.92 -3.51
C ALA A 19 -10.00 -19.37 -2.78
N ASP A 20 -10.12 -20.47 -2.07
CA ASP A 20 -8.98 -21.11 -1.42
C ASP A 20 -8.22 -22.03 -2.41
N GLN A 21 -7.80 -21.43 -3.51
CA GLN A 21 -7.02 -22.09 -4.58
C GLN A 21 -5.84 -21.23 -5.02
N LEU A 22 -4.83 -21.88 -5.59
CA LEU A 22 -3.70 -21.19 -6.20
C LEU A 22 -4.18 -20.36 -7.39
N PHE A 23 -3.67 -19.13 -7.56
CA PHE A 23 -4.06 -18.17 -8.60
C PHE A 23 -5.57 -17.82 -8.57
N ALA A 24 -6.13 -17.58 -7.38
CA ALA A 24 -7.51 -17.12 -7.24
C ALA A 24 -7.76 -15.80 -7.99
N THR A 25 -6.74 -14.95 -8.11
CA THR A 25 -6.75 -13.71 -8.89
C THR A 25 -5.78 -13.88 -10.08
N LEU A 26 -6.27 -13.81 -11.30
CA LEU A 26 -5.47 -13.87 -12.53
C LEU A 26 -5.29 -12.48 -13.16
N ASP A 27 -6.34 -11.67 -13.18
CA ASP A 27 -6.29 -10.29 -13.65
C ASP A 27 -6.30 -9.33 -12.45
N PRO A 28 -5.48 -8.27 -12.45
CA PRO A 28 -5.47 -7.32 -11.35
C PRO A 28 -6.82 -6.63 -11.22
N THR A 29 -7.33 -6.61 -10.00
CA THR A 29 -8.56 -5.89 -9.67
C THR A 29 -8.22 -4.57 -9.00
N LEU A 30 -8.62 -3.44 -9.61
CA LEU A 30 -8.36 -2.10 -9.10
C LEU A 30 -9.59 -1.55 -8.36
N ARG A 31 -9.41 -1.02 -7.16
CA ARG A 31 -10.47 -0.38 -6.36
C ARG A 31 -9.96 0.92 -5.73
N LYS A 32 -10.84 1.92 -5.70
CA LYS A 32 -10.58 3.14 -4.93
C LYS A 32 -10.83 2.88 -3.46
N VAL A 33 -9.87 3.31 -2.63
CA VAL A 33 -9.98 3.31 -1.17
C VAL A 33 -9.68 4.73 -0.67
N LYS A 34 -10.27 5.11 0.46
CA LYS A 34 -9.94 6.36 1.12
C LYS A 34 -8.99 6.06 2.27
N VAL A 35 -7.75 6.55 2.15
CA VAL A 35 -6.74 6.43 3.20
C VAL A 35 -6.83 7.68 4.09
N PRO A 36 -7.15 7.54 5.38
CA PRO A 36 -7.23 8.68 6.29
C PRO A 36 -5.90 9.46 6.32
N GLY A 37 -5.98 10.78 6.19
CA GLY A 37 -4.78 11.65 6.19
C GLY A 37 -4.00 11.70 4.87
N VAL A 38 -4.36 10.90 3.87
CA VAL A 38 -3.72 10.89 2.53
C VAL A 38 -4.72 11.23 1.43
N GLY A 39 -5.97 10.76 1.56
CA GLY A 39 -6.99 10.95 0.55
C GLY A 39 -7.29 9.68 -0.26
N PRO A 40 -7.77 9.82 -1.53
CA PRO A 40 -8.09 8.68 -2.37
C PRO A 40 -6.83 7.98 -2.89
N ALA A 41 -6.78 6.66 -2.75
CA ALA A 41 -5.76 5.79 -3.31
C ALA A 41 -6.38 4.70 -4.17
N ILE A 42 -5.60 4.11 -5.08
CA ILE A 42 -5.99 2.93 -5.85
C ILE A 42 -5.31 1.71 -5.20
N LEU A 43 -6.10 0.76 -4.79
CA LEU A 43 -5.62 -0.54 -4.32
C LEU A 43 -5.77 -1.55 -5.44
N ALA A 44 -4.71 -2.31 -5.71
CA ALA A 44 -4.68 -3.39 -6.69
C ALA A 44 -4.56 -4.75 -5.99
N ASP A 45 -5.50 -5.69 -6.26
CA ASP A 45 -5.31 -7.10 -5.93
C ASP A 45 -4.64 -7.79 -7.10
N THR A 46 -3.42 -8.26 -6.90
CA THR A 46 -2.59 -8.90 -7.92
C THR A 46 -2.55 -10.41 -7.73
N VAL A 47 -1.99 -11.10 -8.70
CA VAL A 47 -1.73 -12.55 -8.61
C VAL A 47 -0.92 -12.87 -7.36
N GLY A 48 -1.33 -13.89 -6.61
CA GLY A 48 -0.55 -14.37 -5.46
C GLY A 48 0.75 -15.06 -5.92
N PHE A 49 1.88 -14.62 -5.38
CA PHE A 49 3.15 -15.30 -5.61
C PHE A 49 3.13 -16.68 -4.97
N ILE A 50 3.59 -17.68 -5.73
CA ILE A 50 3.72 -19.06 -5.28
C ILE A 50 5.20 -19.42 -5.32
N ARG A 51 5.63 -20.23 -4.37
CA ARG A 51 6.97 -20.84 -4.42
C ARG A 51 7.21 -21.49 -5.76
N HIS A 52 8.42 -21.30 -6.29
CA HIS A 52 8.86 -21.90 -7.56
C HIS A 52 7.94 -21.52 -8.74
N LEU A 53 7.64 -20.22 -8.89
CA LEU A 53 6.96 -19.74 -10.10
C LEU A 53 7.87 -20.08 -11.30
N PRO A 54 7.45 -20.98 -12.21
CA PRO A 54 8.28 -21.28 -13.38
C PRO A 54 8.55 -20.01 -14.17
N HIS A 55 9.78 -19.77 -14.62
CA HIS A 55 10.15 -18.58 -15.42
C HIS A 55 9.22 -18.32 -16.60
N ARG A 56 8.61 -19.37 -17.18
CA ARG A 56 7.60 -19.22 -18.22
C ARG A 56 6.32 -18.53 -17.73
N LEU A 57 5.94 -18.74 -16.46
CA LEU A 57 4.78 -18.08 -15.86
C LEU A 57 5.10 -16.64 -15.44
N VAL A 58 6.32 -16.34 -15.03
CA VAL A 58 6.77 -14.94 -14.79
C VAL A 58 6.59 -14.13 -16.07
N GLN A 59 6.98 -14.67 -17.24
CA GLN A 59 6.77 -14.01 -18.53
C GLN A 59 5.28 -13.84 -18.89
N ALA A 60 4.44 -14.84 -18.60
CA ALA A 60 2.99 -14.78 -18.86
C ALA A 60 2.29 -13.75 -17.96
N PHE A 61 2.76 -13.57 -16.72
CA PHE A 61 2.22 -12.60 -15.76
C PHE A 61 2.90 -11.23 -15.80
N ARG A 62 3.83 -11.00 -16.75
CA ARG A 62 4.59 -9.75 -16.80
C ARG A 62 3.70 -8.51 -16.86
N ALA A 63 2.62 -8.53 -17.64
CA ALA A 63 1.67 -7.41 -17.71
C ALA A 63 0.96 -7.14 -16.37
N THR A 64 0.62 -8.21 -15.63
CA THR A 64 0.04 -8.11 -14.27
C THR A 64 1.06 -7.64 -13.23
N LEU A 65 2.34 -7.95 -13.44
CA LEU A 65 3.43 -7.53 -12.58
C LEU A 65 3.91 -6.11 -12.87
N GLU A 66 3.63 -5.56 -14.07
CA GLU A 66 3.88 -4.14 -14.41
C GLU A 66 3.12 -3.20 -13.48
N GLU A 67 1.89 -3.54 -13.09
CA GLU A 67 1.13 -2.78 -12.07
C GLU A 67 1.86 -2.76 -10.73
N THR A 68 2.54 -3.85 -10.37
CA THR A 68 3.33 -3.94 -9.14
C THR A 68 4.53 -2.99 -9.16
N VAL A 69 5.26 -2.96 -10.28
CA VAL A 69 6.46 -2.11 -10.43
C VAL A 69 6.11 -0.62 -10.45
N ASN A 70 4.91 -0.26 -10.90
CA ASN A 70 4.42 1.13 -10.92
C ASN A 70 3.74 1.56 -9.61
N ALA A 71 3.65 0.69 -8.60
CA ALA A 71 3.02 1.02 -7.33
C ALA A 71 3.88 2.01 -6.50
N THR A 72 3.21 2.88 -5.77
CA THR A 72 3.87 3.79 -4.81
C THR A 72 4.25 3.06 -3.51
N LEU A 73 3.49 2.04 -3.13
CA LEU A 73 3.69 1.22 -1.94
C LEU A 73 3.21 -0.20 -2.21
N LEU A 74 4.02 -1.18 -1.85
CA LEU A 74 3.64 -2.60 -1.88
C LEU A 74 3.16 -3.06 -0.50
N LEU A 75 2.00 -3.70 -0.47
CA LEU A 75 1.50 -4.42 0.71
C LEU A 75 1.83 -5.91 0.57
N HIS A 76 2.89 -6.35 1.23
CA HIS A 76 3.29 -7.76 1.23
C HIS A 76 2.50 -8.54 2.27
N VAL A 77 1.40 -9.16 1.86
CA VAL A 77 0.50 -9.91 2.75
C VAL A 77 1.03 -11.33 2.98
N THR A 78 1.22 -11.66 4.25
CA THR A 78 1.78 -12.96 4.69
C THR A 78 0.90 -13.57 5.78
N ASP A 79 0.67 -14.87 5.73
CA ASP A 79 0.03 -15.61 6.81
C ASP A 79 1.00 -15.73 8.00
N CYS A 80 0.72 -15.04 9.10
CA CYS A 80 1.59 -15.03 10.26
C CYS A 80 1.60 -16.37 11.03
N SER A 81 0.60 -17.22 10.81
CA SER A 81 0.48 -18.55 11.44
C SER A 81 1.18 -19.66 10.64
N ALA A 82 1.66 -19.38 9.42
CA ALA A 82 2.31 -20.37 8.58
C ALA A 82 3.73 -20.71 9.08
N GLU A 83 4.06 -22.00 9.21
CA GLU A 83 5.40 -22.47 9.60
C GLU A 83 6.49 -22.00 8.64
N GLU A 84 6.16 -21.90 7.36
CA GLU A 84 7.10 -21.55 6.29
C GLU A 84 7.08 -20.05 5.94
N ARG A 85 6.60 -19.20 6.85
CA ARG A 85 6.42 -17.76 6.65
C ARG A 85 7.66 -17.06 6.09
N ASP A 86 8.82 -17.27 6.74
CA ASP A 86 10.05 -16.55 6.39
C ASP A 86 10.59 -16.97 5.00
N SER A 87 10.43 -18.23 4.65
CA SER A 87 10.79 -18.76 3.33
C SER A 87 9.82 -18.25 2.23
N ASN A 88 8.54 -18.02 2.57
CA ASN A 88 7.59 -17.39 1.64
C ASN A 88 7.93 -15.93 1.38
N VAL A 89 8.36 -15.20 2.42
CA VAL A 89 8.82 -13.80 2.28
C VAL A 89 10.05 -13.74 1.37
N ALA A 90 11.04 -14.62 1.58
CA ALA A 90 12.24 -14.66 0.74
C ALA A 90 11.89 -14.93 -0.74
N ALA A 91 11.02 -15.91 -1.02
CA ALA A 91 10.60 -16.22 -2.39
C ALA A 91 9.89 -15.05 -3.10
N VAL A 92 9.11 -14.25 -2.37
CA VAL A 92 8.47 -13.05 -2.95
C VAL A 92 9.52 -11.98 -3.26
N ASN A 93 10.51 -11.79 -2.39
CA ASN A 93 11.58 -10.82 -2.62
C ASN A 93 12.41 -11.18 -3.87
N GLU A 94 12.74 -12.46 -4.08
CA GLU A 94 13.41 -12.94 -5.30
C GLU A 94 12.62 -12.55 -6.57
N VAL A 95 11.30 -12.74 -6.55
CA VAL A 95 10.45 -12.36 -7.70
C VAL A 95 10.40 -10.84 -7.89
N LEU A 96 10.34 -10.07 -6.81
CA LEU A 96 10.38 -8.60 -6.88
C LEU A 96 11.70 -8.12 -7.51
N GLU A 97 12.84 -8.72 -7.17
CA GLU A 97 14.14 -8.45 -7.79
C GLU A 97 14.12 -8.77 -9.30
N GLU A 98 13.58 -9.93 -9.69
CA GLU A 98 13.49 -10.34 -11.12
C GLU A 98 12.68 -9.36 -11.98
N ILE A 99 11.65 -8.71 -11.40
CA ILE A 99 10.80 -7.75 -12.12
C ILE A 99 11.24 -6.30 -11.96
N GLY A 100 12.31 -6.01 -11.20
CA GLY A 100 12.80 -4.67 -10.93
C GLY A 100 11.97 -3.90 -9.90
N GLY A 101 11.28 -4.60 -9.01
CA GLY A 101 10.47 -4.06 -7.92
C GLY A 101 11.19 -3.97 -6.57
N ASP A 102 12.48 -4.29 -6.52
CA ASP A 102 13.33 -4.33 -5.32
C ASP A 102 13.52 -2.96 -4.66
N THR A 103 13.37 -1.88 -5.42
CA THR A 103 13.48 -0.50 -4.93
C THR A 103 12.17 0.07 -4.38
N LEU A 104 11.06 -0.63 -4.53
CA LEU A 104 9.75 -0.15 -4.10
C LEU A 104 9.62 -0.19 -2.58
N PRO A 105 8.98 0.82 -1.98
CA PRO A 105 8.64 0.77 -0.56
C PRO A 105 7.71 -0.41 -0.27
N VAL A 106 8.07 -1.25 0.71
CA VAL A 106 7.26 -2.40 1.13
C VAL A 106 6.76 -2.19 2.56
N LEU A 107 5.47 -2.45 2.79
CA LEU A 107 4.87 -2.62 4.10
C LEU A 107 4.44 -4.09 4.25
N HIS A 108 5.04 -4.79 5.21
CA HIS A 108 4.67 -6.18 5.49
C HIS A 108 3.35 -6.23 6.27
N VAL A 109 2.37 -6.97 5.75
CA VAL A 109 1.07 -7.17 6.39
C VAL A 109 0.98 -8.62 6.86
N TYR A 110 1.18 -8.82 8.16
CA TYR A 110 1.06 -10.13 8.80
C TYR A 110 -0.39 -10.38 9.18
N ASN A 111 -1.04 -11.15 8.32
CA ASN A 111 -2.47 -11.46 8.43
C ASN A 111 -2.71 -12.73 9.25
N LYS A 112 -3.93 -12.89 9.73
CA LYS A 112 -4.45 -14.03 10.50
C LYS A 112 -3.91 -14.08 11.93
N VAL A 113 -3.78 -12.93 12.60
CA VAL A 113 -3.38 -12.86 14.02
C VAL A 113 -4.38 -13.58 14.93
N ASP A 114 -5.64 -13.68 14.50
CA ASP A 114 -6.70 -14.44 15.14
C ASP A 114 -6.31 -15.91 15.35
N ASN A 115 -5.64 -16.55 14.39
CA ASN A 115 -5.15 -17.92 14.51
C ASN A 115 -4.08 -18.09 15.62
N LEU A 116 -3.38 -17.02 15.97
CA LEU A 116 -2.35 -17.01 17.01
C LEU A 116 -2.84 -16.47 18.34
N GLY A 117 -4.08 -15.96 18.41
CA GLY A 117 -4.61 -15.26 19.57
C GLY A 117 -3.81 -14.01 19.96
N GLN A 118 -3.15 -13.37 18.98
CA GLN A 118 -2.34 -12.16 19.18
C GLN A 118 -3.14 -10.90 18.88
N SER A 119 -2.83 -9.82 19.63
CA SER A 119 -3.41 -8.51 19.35
C SER A 119 -2.76 -7.86 18.12
N PRO A 120 -3.53 -7.09 17.31
CA PRO A 120 -3.00 -6.27 16.25
C PRO A 120 -1.96 -5.26 16.76
N LYS A 121 -0.94 -4.97 15.95
CA LYS A 121 0.11 -3.99 16.29
C LYS A 121 0.84 -3.51 15.04
N ILE A 122 1.59 -2.40 15.19
CA ILE A 122 2.56 -1.92 14.21
C ILE A 122 3.97 -2.14 14.79
N ASP A 123 4.83 -2.79 14.02
CA ASP A 123 6.26 -2.83 14.30
C ASP A 123 6.93 -1.72 13.47
N ARG A 124 7.86 -0.99 14.15
CA ARG A 124 8.56 0.16 13.56
C ARG A 124 10.05 -0.12 13.48
N ASP A 125 10.70 0.49 12.47
CA ASP A 125 12.15 0.47 12.32
C ASP A 125 12.84 1.42 13.32
N GLU A 126 14.17 1.50 13.26
CA GLU A 126 14.98 2.37 14.12
C GLU A 126 14.70 3.87 13.92
N HIS A 127 14.10 4.25 12.80
CA HIS A 127 13.68 5.62 12.46
C HIS A 127 12.23 5.91 12.84
N GLY A 128 11.52 4.92 13.39
CA GLY A 128 10.11 5.03 13.76
C GLY A 128 9.14 4.79 12.62
N ASN A 129 9.60 4.45 11.41
CA ASN A 129 8.72 4.18 10.28
C ASN A 129 8.04 2.82 10.41
N PRO A 130 6.73 2.70 10.11
CA PRO A 130 6.08 1.40 10.08
C PRO A 130 6.67 0.53 8.96
N TRP A 131 7.15 -0.66 9.30
CA TRP A 131 7.65 -1.62 8.33
C TRP A 131 6.83 -2.91 8.32
N ARG A 132 6.08 -3.17 9.39
CA ARG A 132 5.21 -4.34 9.51
C ARG A 132 3.98 -4.02 10.34
N VAL A 133 2.82 -4.52 9.90
CA VAL A 133 1.55 -4.43 10.63
C VAL A 133 0.92 -5.81 10.79
N TRP A 134 0.34 -6.08 11.95
CA TRP A 134 -0.31 -7.34 12.30
C TRP A 134 -1.80 -7.13 12.35
N ILE A 135 -2.56 -7.94 11.59
CA ILE A 135 -4.00 -7.78 11.42
C ILE A 135 -4.72 -9.13 11.33
N SER A 136 -6.04 -9.10 11.41
CA SER A 136 -6.91 -10.16 10.92
C SER A 136 -7.84 -9.62 9.83
N ALA A 137 -7.64 -10.06 8.59
CA ALA A 137 -8.54 -9.73 7.49
C ALA A 137 -9.92 -10.37 7.63
N GLN A 138 -10.03 -11.42 8.43
CA GLN A 138 -11.29 -12.12 8.68
C GLN A 138 -12.17 -11.39 9.69
N THR A 139 -11.60 -10.90 10.78
CA THR A 139 -12.33 -10.21 11.85
C THR A 139 -12.37 -8.70 11.68
N GLY A 140 -11.46 -8.14 10.86
CA GLY A 140 -11.27 -6.69 10.70
C GLY A 140 -10.36 -6.08 11.76
N ASP A 141 -9.83 -6.87 12.69
CA ASP A 141 -8.96 -6.38 13.75
C ASP A 141 -7.66 -5.81 13.19
N GLY A 142 -7.33 -4.59 13.57
CA GLY A 142 -6.12 -3.87 13.18
C GLY A 142 -6.21 -3.15 11.83
N PHE A 143 -7.40 -2.98 11.23
CA PHE A 143 -7.54 -2.20 10.00
C PHE A 143 -7.24 -0.71 10.21
N ASP A 144 -7.56 -0.16 11.36
CA ASP A 144 -7.16 1.19 11.78
C ASP A 144 -5.63 1.33 11.79
N LEU A 145 -4.92 0.36 12.35
CA LEU A 145 -3.46 0.32 12.36
C LEU A 145 -2.88 0.13 10.95
N LEU A 146 -3.52 -0.67 10.09
CA LEU A 146 -3.11 -0.84 8.70
C LEU A 146 -3.22 0.47 7.93
N PHE A 147 -4.36 1.16 8.03
CA PHE A 147 -4.54 2.46 7.38
C PHE A 147 -3.59 3.52 7.91
N GLN A 148 -3.33 3.53 9.23
CA GLN A 148 -2.33 4.39 9.83
C GLN A 148 -0.93 4.12 9.24
N ALA A 149 -0.50 2.85 9.18
CA ALA A 149 0.80 2.49 8.62
C ALA A 149 0.92 2.83 7.12
N ILE A 150 -0.14 2.62 6.34
CA ILE A 150 -0.20 3.01 4.93
C ILE A 150 -0.07 4.54 4.80
N ALA A 151 -0.81 5.31 5.59
CA ALA A 151 -0.77 6.77 5.56
C ALA A 151 0.63 7.30 5.88
N GLU A 152 1.27 6.81 6.95
CA GLU A 152 2.62 7.18 7.33
C GLU A 152 3.66 6.83 6.23
N ARG A 153 3.52 5.66 5.59
CA ARG A 153 4.43 5.24 4.50
C ARG A 153 4.23 6.05 3.23
N LEU A 154 3.01 6.42 2.89
CA LEU A 154 2.71 7.26 1.72
C LEU A 154 3.08 8.72 1.96
N ALA A 155 2.95 9.21 3.21
CA ALA A 155 3.36 10.55 3.59
C ALA A 155 4.89 10.71 3.75
N ALA A 156 5.67 9.63 3.73
CA ALA A 156 7.12 9.65 3.89
C ALA A 156 7.85 10.32 2.72
N GLY A 157 7.72 11.54 2.51
CA GLY A 157 8.27 12.35 1.41
C GLY A 157 7.41 13.58 1.15
N TRP A 158 6.29 13.69 1.85
CA TRP A 158 5.49 14.91 1.83
C TRP A 158 6.15 15.96 2.69
N VAL A 159 6.15 17.19 2.19
CA VAL A 159 6.63 18.35 2.91
C VAL A 159 5.41 19.20 3.27
N ASP A 160 5.16 19.32 4.56
CA ASP A 160 4.17 20.28 5.07
C ASP A 160 4.89 21.62 5.29
N CYS A 161 4.53 22.63 4.49
CA CYS A 161 5.17 23.93 4.54
C CYS A 161 4.23 25.05 4.08
N TRP A 162 4.40 26.22 4.65
CA TRP A 162 3.76 27.42 4.15
C TRP A 162 4.56 27.99 2.97
N VAL A 163 3.87 28.21 1.85
CA VAL A 163 4.45 28.81 0.65
C VAL A 163 3.84 30.20 0.44
N ARG A 164 4.67 31.26 0.47
CA ARG A 164 4.22 32.60 0.12
C ARG A 164 4.38 32.83 -1.37
N LEU A 165 3.26 33.11 -2.02
CA LEU A 165 3.22 33.39 -3.46
C LEU A 165 2.88 34.87 -3.71
N PRO A 166 3.65 35.58 -4.55
CA PRO A 166 3.28 36.92 -4.97
C PRO A 166 1.97 36.88 -5.80
N ALA A 167 1.22 37.97 -5.83
CA ALA A 167 -0.05 38.06 -6.56
C ALA A 167 0.06 37.68 -8.06
N SER A 168 1.24 37.88 -8.66
CA SER A 168 1.53 37.52 -10.06
C SER A 168 1.76 36.03 -10.32
N ALA A 169 1.88 35.19 -9.28
CA ALA A 169 2.27 33.77 -9.38
C ALA A 169 1.09 32.81 -9.58
N GLY A 170 0.01 33.21 -10.28
CA GLY A 170 -1.19 32.38 -10.46
C GLY A 170 -0.92 31.01 -11.11
N ARG A 171 0.04 30.92 -12.03
CA ARG A 171 0.44 29.62 -12.62
C ARG A 171 1.10 28.68 -11.61
N LEU A 172 1.93 29.23 -10.70
CA LEU A 172 2.58 28.42 -9.66
C LEU A 172 1.55 27.94 -8.65
N ARG A 173 0.59 28.80 -8.28
CA ARG A 173 -0.55 28.43 -7.42
C ARG A 173 -1.31 27.25 -8.01
N ALA A 174 -1.70 27.31 -9.29
CA ALA A 174 -2.40 26.20 -9.97
C ALA A 174 -1.58 24.90 -9.93
N ARG A 175 -0.26 24.98 -10.20
CA ARG A 175 0.61 23.81 -10.14
C ARG A 175 0.75 23.22 -8.73
N LEU A 176 0.74 24.04 -7.69
CA LEU A 176 0.76 23.54 -6.29
C LEU A 176 -0.52 22.78 -5.96
N HIS A 177 -1.69 23.27 -6.41
CA HIS A 177 -2.96 22.53 -6.27
C HIS A 177 -3.01 21.24 -7.10
N GLU A 178 -2.27 21.14 -8.21
CA GLU A 178 -2.16 19.91 -8.98
C GLU A 178 -1.16 18.91 -8.38
N ALA A 179 -0.10 19.42 -7.74
CA ALA A 179 1.00 18.61 -7.22
C ALA A 179 0.83 18.17 -5.77
N GLY A 180 -0.07 18.79 -5.02
CA GLY A 180 -0.25 18.52 -3.60
C GLY A 180 -1.64 18.91 -3.08
N GLU A 181 -1.89 18.66 -1.82
CA GLU A 181 -3.08 19.09 -1.11
C GLU A 181 -2.81 20.45 -0.44
N VAL A 182 -3.60 21.47 -0.80
CA VAL A 182 -3.55 22.77 -0.13
C VAL A 182 -4.54 22.74 1.04
N LEU A 183 -4.01 22.67 2.25
CA LEU A 183 -4.80 22.56 3.48
C LEU A 183 -5.44 23.89 3.88
N GLU A 184 -4.74 24.99 3.64
CA GLU A 184 -5.19 26.33 4.02
C GLU A 184 -4.65 27.38 3.04
N GLU A 185 -5.46 28.40 2.76
CA GLU A 185 -5.06 29.57 1.99
C GLU A 185 -5.40 30.85 2.72
N GLN A 186 -4.45 31.77 2.79
CA GLN A 186 -4.64 33.09 3.40
C GLN A 186 -4.14 34.18 2.46
N ALA A 187 -4.98 35.22 2.25
CA ALA A 187 -4.56 36.41 1.53
C ALA A 187 -3.85 37.37 2.50
N ALA A 188 -2.64 37.78 2.15
CA ALA A 188 -1.91 38.80 2.92
C ALA A 188 -2.27 40.23 2.45
N LEU A 189 -2.07 41.20 3.32
CA LEU A 189 -2.40 42.62 3.05
C LEU A 189 -1.61 43.23 1.88
N ASP A 190 -0.47 42.66 1.53
CA ASP A 190 0.38 43.06 0.40
C ASP A 190 -0.05 42.45 -0.95
N GLY A 191 -1.16 41.69 -0.97
CA GLY A 191 -1.68 40.97 -2.13
C GLY A 191 -0.98 39.66 -2.42
N SER A 192 -0.04 39.20 -1.57
CA SER A 192 0.51 37.86 -1.65
C SER A 192 -0.46 36.83 -1.06
N MET A 193 -0.32 35.56 -1.48
CA MET A 193 -1.05 34.43 -0.95
C MET A 193 -0.12 33.52 -0.14
N LEU A 194 -0.59 33.05 1.00
CA LEU A 194 0.02 31.96 1.78
C LEU A 194 -0.80 30.70 1.54
N LEU A 195 -0.14 29.62 1.14
CA LEU A 195 -0.73 28.31 0.93
C LEU A 195 -0.09 27.32 1.87
#